data_34a524d64a293047b77ef248b67757d2
#
_entry.id   34a524d64a293047b77ef248b67757d2
#
_cell.length_a   1.000
_cell.length_b   1.000
_cell.length_c   1.000
_cell.angle_alpha   90.00
_cell.angle_beta   90.00
_cell.angle_gamma   90.00
#
_symmetry.space_group_name_H-M   'P 1'
#
loop_
_entity.id
_entity.type
_entity.pdbx_description
1 polymer ?
#
loop_
_entity_poly.entity_id
_entity_poly.type
_entity_poly.pdbx_seq_one_letter_code
_entity_poly.pdbx_strand_id
1 'polypeptide(L)'
;MKRVLCLYRVSTKGQVDKKDDIPMQRRECMAFIERMEDWCFYDELMEKGVSGYKVSASKRDAILEIRALAEKKKFDVLLVFMFDRLGRREDETPFLVQWFIEHGIEVWSTREGQQRLDSRVDKLLNFMRYWQAGGESEKTSMRVKAAHTQMTADGVWRGGARPFGYKLTHNGRVGKKNRPLYDLSI
;
A
#
# COMPACT_ATOMS: atom_id res chain seq x y z
N MET A 1 -26.58 -15.22 0.40
CA MET A 1 -25.73 -14.17 -0.20
C MET A 1 -24.63 -13.83 0.79
N LYS A 2 -23.39 -13.78 0.34
CA LYS A 2 -22.22 -13.39 1.14
C LYS A 2 -22.12 -11.86 1.22
N ARG A 3 -21.99 -11.34 2.41
CA ARG A 3 -21.86 -9.90 2.68
C ARG A 3 -20.42 -9.48 2.45
N VAL A 4 -20.19 -8.49 1.60
CA VAL A 4 -18.86 -8.05 1.18
C VAL A 4 -18.53 -6.70 1.81
N LEU A 5 -17.43 -6.65 2.57
CA LEU A 5 -16.83 -5.43 3.07
C LEU A 5 -15.63 -5.07 2.20
N CYS A 6 -15.59 -3.82 1.71
CA CYS A 6 -14.51 -3.32 0.87
C CYS A 6 -13.51 -2.48 1.66
N LEU A 7 -12.21 -2.65 1.38
CA LEU A 7 -11.16 -1.78 1.92
C LEU A 7 -10.41 -1.07 0.80
N TYR A 8 -10.36 0.27 0.89
CA TYR A 8 -9.61 1.13 -0.03
C TYR A 8 -8.47 1.84 0.70
N ARG A 9 -7.31 1.97 0.04
CA ARG A 9 -6.15 2.61 0.66
C ARG A 9 -5.32 3.42 -0.33
N VAL A 10 -4.89 4.61 0.10
CA VAL A 10 -3.86 5.42 -0.55
C VAL A 10 -2.75 5.77 0.45
N SER A 11 -1.50 5.70 0.01
CA SER A 11 -0.32 5.77 0.89
C SER A 11 0.23 7.17 1.15
N THR A 12 -0.17 8.18 0.38
CA THR A 12 0.34 9.55 0.51
C THR A 12 -0.76 10.59 0.37
N LYS A 13 -0.60 11.73 1.08
CA LYS A 13 -1.53 12.87 0.97
C LYS A 13 -1.66 13.36 -0.48
N GLY A 14 -0.57 13.38 -1.25
CA GLY A 14 -0.61 13.79 -2.67
C GLY A 14 -1.32 12.81 -3.61
N GLN A 15 -1.55 11.55 -3.18
CA GLN A 15 -2.42 10.59 -3.89
C GLN A 15 -3.88 10.74 -3.49
N VAL A 16 -4.15 11.28 -2.29
CA VAL A 16 -5.52 11.63 -1.86
C VAL A 16 -6.09 12.76 -2.74
N ASP A 17 -5.23 13.70 -3.15
CA ASP A 17 -5.63 14.83 -4.00
C ASP A 17 -5.77 14.46 -5.49
N LYS A 18 -5.21 13.33 -5.92
CA LYS A 18 -5.51 12.74 -7.23
C LYS A 18 -6.86 12.06 -7.14
N LYS A 19 -7.88 12.72 -7.68
CA LYS A 19 -9.31 12.34 -7.65
C LYS A 19 -9.64 10.91 -8.12
N ASP A 20 -8.65 10.11 -8.56
CA ASP A 20 -8.90 8.87 -9.30
C ASP A 20 -8.53 7.58 -8.57
N ASP A 21 -7.73 7.62 -7.48
CA ASP A 21 -7.21 6.36 -6.89
C ASP A 21 -8.28 5.63 -6.02
N ILE A 22 -8.91 6.29 -5.04
CA ILE A 22 -9.99 5.66 -4.23
C ILE A 22 -11.27 5.46 -5.06
N PRO A 23 -11.78 6.45 -5.83
CA PRO A 23 -12.94 6.24 -6.69
C PRO A 23 -12.75 5.12 -7.71
N MET A 24 -11.53 4.95 -8.24
CA MET A 24 -11.22 3.84 -9.15
C MET A 24 -11.28 2.49 -8.42
N GLN A 25 -10.64 2.37 -7.24
CA GLN A 25 -10.68 1.15 -6.45
C GLN A 25 -12.13 0.77 -6.09
N ARG A 26 -12.93 1.75 -5.68
CA ARG A 26 -14.35 1.56 -5.36
C ARG A 26 -15.12 1.02 -6.57
N ARG A 27 -15.00 1.66 -7.73
CA ARG A 27 -15.66 1.23 -8.96
C ARG A 27 -15.30 -0.20 -9.35
N GLU A 28 -14.02 -0.56 -9.28
CA GLU A 28 -13.55 -1.91 -9.59
C GLU A 28 -14.09 -2.96 -8.61
N CYS A 29 -14.12 -2.64 -7.32
CA CYS A 29 -14.68 -3.54 -6.30
C CYS A 29 -16.21 -3.70 -6.48
N MET A 30 -16.94 -2.63 -6.73
CA MET A 30 -18.39 -2.71 -6.97
C MET A 30 -18.71 -3.53 -8.22
N ALA A 31 -18.01 -3.29 -9.33
CA ALA A 31 -18.17 -4.07 -10.55
C ALA A 31 -17.79 -5.57 -10.35
N PHE A 32 -16.86 -5.86 -9.42
CA PHE A 32 -16.50 -7.22 -9.07
C PHE A 32 -17.62 -7.91 -8.29
N ILE A 33 -18.22 -7.21 -7.32
CA ILE A 33 -19.36 -7.71 -6.54
C ILE A 33 -20.56 -8.01 -7.46
N GLU A 34 -20.89 -7.12 -8.40
CA GLU A 34 -21.99 -7.29 -9.35
C GLU A 34 -21.85 -8.53 -10.26
N ARG A 35 -20.62 -9.00 -10.50
CA ARG A 35 -20.37 -10.23 -11.30
C ARG A 35 -20.55 -11.52 -10.49
N MET A 36 -20.63 -11.43 -9.18
CA MET A 36 -20.74 -12.59 -8.30
C MET A 36 -22.21 -12.79 -7.88
N GLU A 37 -22.85 -13.87 -8.35
CA GLU A 37 -24.28 -14.11 -8.17
C GLU A 37 -24.74 -14.21 -6.70
N ASP A 38 -23.83 -14.63 -5.80
CA ASP A 38 -24.11 -14.86 -4.40
C ASP A 38 -23.56 -13.76 -3.45
N TRP A 39 -23.05 -12.63 -4.00
CA TRP A 39 -22.48 -11.55 -3.20
C TRP A 39 -23.44 -10.36 -3.07
N CYS A 40 -23.35 -9.66 -1.94
CA CYS A 40 -23.99 -8.37 -1.73
C CYS A 40 -23.04 -7.41 -1.01
N PHE A 41 -23.04 -6.15 -1.42
CA PHE A 41 -22.28 -5.10 -0.76
C PHE A 41 -22.82 -4.91 0.67
N TYR A 42 -21.93 -4.89 1.66
CA TYR A 42 -22.25 -4.64 3.05
C TYR A 42 -21.80 -3.24 3.48
N ASP A 43 -20.49 -2.96 3.37
CA ASP A 43 -19.91 -1.69 3.82
C ASP A 43 -18.55 -1.46 3.18
N GLU A 44 -17.99 -0.23 3.36
CA GLU A 44 -16.67 0.12 2.86
C GLU A 44 -15.87 0.95 3.88
N LEU A 45 -14.58 0.66 4.00
CA LEU A 45 -13.65 1.39 4.84
C LEU A 45 -12.51 1.97 4.01
N MET A 46 -12.04 3.15 4.40
CA MET A 46 -11.03 3.91 3.65
C MET A 46 -9.86 4.32 4.53
N GLU A 47 -8.64 4.04 4.08
CA GLU A 47 -7.42 4.55 4.69
C GLU A 47 -6.77 5.61 3.79
N LYS A 48 -6.73 6.84 4.26
CA LYS A 48 -6.14 7.98 3.54
C LYS A 48 -4.80 8.38 4.18
N GLY A 49 -3.73 8.40 3.37
CA GLY A 49 -2.41 8.84 3.81
C GLY A 49 -1.67 7.84 4.72
N VAL A 50 -2.13 6.61 4.82
CA VAL A 50 -1.51 5.55 5.63
C VAL A 50 -0.62 4.66 4.76
N SER A 51 0.68 4.59 5.10
CA SER A 51 1.63 3.71 4.42
C SER A 51 1.49 2.28 4.95
N GLY A 52 1.08 1.36 4.09
CA GLY A 52 1.01 -0.08 4.43
C GLY A 52 2.38 -0.73 4.72
N TYR A 53 3.49 -0.01 4.51
CA TYR A 53 4.83 -0.44 4.88
C TYR A 53 5.30 0.17 6.21
N LYS A 54 5.01 1.46 6.44
CA LYS A 54 5.50 2.20 7.61
C LYS A 54 4.64 2.01 8.86
N VAL A 55 3.36 1.77 8.69
CA VAL A 55 2.39 1.66 9.79
C VAL A 55 1.97 0.21 9.94
N SER A 56 2.16 -0.33 11.15
CA SER A 56 1.73 -1.68 11.53
C SER A 56 0.21 -1.85 11.39
N ALA A 57 -0.23 -3.04 11.00
CA ALA A 57 -1.64 -3.39 10.93
C ALA A 57 -2.35 -3.20 12.29
N SER A 58 -1.65 -3.43 13.40
CA SER A 58 -2.17 -3.23 14.76
C SER A 58 -2.39 -1.76 15.15
N LYS A 59 -1.93 -0.80 14.34
CA LYS A 59 -2.06 0.65 14.54
C LYS A 59 -2.88 1.32 13.45
N ARG A 60 -3.52 0.55 12.59
CA ARG A 60 -4.35 1.04 11.48
C ARG A 60 -5.81 0.93 11.87
N ASP A 61 -6.45 2.08 12.07
CA ASP A 61 -7.83 2.16 12.58
C ASP A 61 -8.81 1.33 11.73
N ALA A 62 -8.73 1.42 10.39
CA ALA A 62 -9.60 0.64 9.52
C ALA A 62 -9.37 -0.88 9.66
N ILE A 63 -8.14 -1.35 9.84
CA ILE A 63 -7.86 -2.77 10.05
C ILE A 63 -8.42 -3.24 11.41
N LEU A 64 -8.29 -2.42 12.45
CA LEU A 64 -8.87 -2.74 13.76
C LEU A 64 -10.40 -2.80 13.69
N GLU A 65 -11.03 -1.88 12.99
CA GLU A 65 -12.47 -1.87 12.77
C GLU A 65 -12.93 -3.09 11.98
N ILE A 66 -12.25 -3.45 10.88
CA ILE A 66 -12.55 -4.66 10.09
C ILE A 66 -12.45 -5.91 10.96
N ARG A 67 -11.41 -6.02 11.81
CA ARG A 67 -11.28 -7.16 12.73
C ARG A 67 -12.44 -7.24 13.72
N ALA A 68 -12.84 -6.13 14.32
CA ALA A 68 -13.98 -6.09 15.24
C ALA A 68 -15.30 -6.47 14.56
N LEU A 69 -15.48 -6.10 13.28
CA LEU A 69 -16.64 -6.51 12.48
C LEU A 69 -16.58 -8.01 12.12
N ALA A 70 -15.40 -8.54 11.81
CA ALA A 70 -15.18 -9.96 11.53
C ALA A 70 -15.50 -10.85 12.75
N GLU A 71 -15.02 -10.47 13.93
CA GLU A 71 -15.32 -11.16 15.19
C GLU A 71 -16.84 -11.22 15.47
N LYS A 72 -17.56 -10.15 15.11
CA LYS A 72 -19.02 -10.07 15.22
C LYS A 72 -19.77 -10.74 14.04
N LYS A 73 -19.05 -11.35 13.11
CA LYS A 73 -19.60 -11.99 11.89
C LYS A 73 -20.54 -11.07 11.10
N LYS A 74 -20.17 -9.80 10.93
CA LYS A 74 -20.99 -8.81 10.22
C LYS A 74 -20.86 -8.91 8.71
N PHE A 75 -19.76 -9.48 8.21
CA PHE A 75 -19.50 -9.71 6.79
C PHE A 75 -18.84 -11.08 6.59
N ASP A 76 -18.80 -11.55 5.35
CA ASP A 76 -18.33 -12.89 5.00
C ASP A 76 -17.11 -12.82 4.07
N VAL A 77 -16.95 -11.70 3.33
CA VAL A 77 -15.88 -11.47 2.35
C VAL A 77 -15.22 -10.11 2.59
N LEU A 78 -13.90 -10.09 2.70
CA LEU A 78 -13.08 -8.88 2.65
C LEU A 78 -12.54 -8.73 1.23
N LEU A 79 -12.99 -7.68 0.52
CA LEU A 79 -12.60 -7.39 -0.85
C LEU A 79 -11.68 -6.16 -0.91
N VAL A 80 -10.56 -6.30 -1.62
CA VAL A 80 -9.63 -5.21 -1.92
C VAL A 80 -9.37 -5.12 -3.43
N PHE A 81 -8.91 -3.98 -3.91
CA PHE A 81 -8.50 -3.82 -5.30
C PHE A 81 -7.28 -4.70 -5.62
N MET A 82 -6.24 -4.66 -4.79
CA MET A 82 -5.05 -5.50 -4.80
C MET A 82 -4.64 -5.83 -3.37
N PHE A 83 -3.99 -6.98 -3.15
CA PHE A 83 -3.60 -7.38 -1.78
C PHE A 83 -2.61 -6.42 -1.10
N ASP A 84 -1.87 -5.62 -1.87
CA ASP A 84 -1.02 -4.57 -1.31
C ASP A 84 -1.81 -3.48 -0.55
N ARG A 85 -3.15 -3.42 -0.72
CA ARG A 85 -4.05 -2.55 0.07
C ARG A 85 -4.19 -3.03 1.52
N LEU A 86 -4.14 -4.33 1.76
CA LEU A 86 -4.12 -4.90 3.12
C LEU A 86 -2.83 -4.53 3.86
N GLY A 87 -1.69 -4.55 3.17
CA GLY A 87 -0.38 -4.20 3.73
C GLY A 87 0.74 -4.63 2.81
N ARG A 88 1.96 -4.21 3.14
CA ARG A 88 3.18 -4.60 2.41
C ARG A 88 4.27 -5.12 3.35
N ARG A 89 3.96 -5.30 4.61
CA ARG A 89 4.89 -5.83 5.60
C ARG A 89 4.86 -7.35 5.55
N GLU A 90 5.99 -7.94 5.21
CA GLU A 90 6.15 -9.39 5.10
C GLU A 90 6.06 -10.11 6.46
N ASP A 91 6.39 -9.39 7.52
CA ASP A 91 6.34 -9.86 8.91
C ASP A 91 4.93 -9.81 9.53
N GLU A 92 3.98 -9.13 8.91
CA GLU A 92 2.67 -8.84 9.50
C GLU A 92 1.49 -9.22 8.59
N THR A 93 1.57 -8.83 7.31
CA THR A 93 0.43 -8.94 6.39
C THR A 93 -0.02 -10.38 6.12
N PRO A 94 0.89 -11.38 5.96
CA PRO A 94 0.50 -12.77 5.82
C PRO A 94 -0.30 -13.31 7.01
N PHE A 95 0.10 -12.92 8.23
CA PHE A 95 -0.60 -13.32 9.45
C PHE A 95 -1.95 -12.63 9.60
N LEU A 96 -2.09 -11.39 9.14
CA LEU A 96 -3.37 -10.69 9.10
C LEU A 96 -4.36 -11.41 8.17
N VAL A 97 -3.91 -11.79 6.98
CA VAL A 97 -4.72 -12.56 6.02
C VAL A 97 -5.10 -13.92 6.61
N GLN A 98 -4.14 -14.62 7.20
CA GLN A 98 -4.41 -15.90 7.87
C GLN A 98 -5.43 -15.75 8.98
N TRP A 99 -5.33 -14.70 9.79
CA TRP A 99 -6.29 -14.43 10.87
C TRP A 99 -7.72 -14.27 10.33
N PHE A 100 -7.93 -13.52 9.24
CA PHE A 100 -9.26 -13.39 8.63
C PHE A 100 -9.81 -14.72 8.16
N ILE A 101 -8.99 -15.53 7.48
CA ILE A 101 -9.41 -16.84 6.96
C ILE A 101 -9.77 -17.79 8.11
N GLU A 102 -9.00 -17.80 9.20
CA GLU A 102 -9.27 -18.61 10.40
C GLU A 102 -10.56 -18.17 11.11
N HIS A 103 -10.98 -16.91 10.97
CA HIS A 103 -12.27 -16.40 11.47
C HIS A 103 -13.43 -16.61 10.47
N GLY A 104 -13.19 -17.35 9.39
CA GLY A 104 -14.21 -17.69 8.40
C GLY A 104 -14.51 -16.57 7.39
N ILE A 105 -13.64 -15.58 7.28
CA ILE A 105 -13.74 -14.49 6.30
C ILE A 105 -12.95 -14.87 5.05
N GLU A 106 -13.59 -14.86 3.90
CA GLU A 106 -12.90 -14.99 2.63
C GLU A 106 -12.16 -13.68 2.29
N VAL A 107 -10.90 -13.76 1.88
CA VAL A 107 -10.10 -12.59 1.48
C VAL A 107 -9.90 -12.61 -0.02
N TRP A 108 -10.35 -11.55 -0.70
CA TRP A 108 -10.38 -11.46 -2.15
C TRP A 108 -9.73 -10.15 -2.65
N SER A 109 -9.11 -10.25 -3.81
CA SER A 109 -8.65 -9.11 -4.60
C SER A 109 -9.31 -9.11 -5.97
N THR A 110 -9.67 -7.94 -6.49
CA THR A 110 -10.28 -7.83 -7.83
C THR A 110 -9.30 -8.24 -8.94
N ARG A 111 -7.99 -8.20 -8.69
CA ARG A 111 -6.92 -8.48 -9.67
C ARG A 111 -6.27 -9.85 -9.48
N GLU A 112 -6.19 -10.33 -8.24
CA GLU A 112 -5.40 -11.51 -7.89
C GLU A 112 -6.27 -12.68 -7.46
N GLY A 113 -7.60 -12.47 -7.37
CA GLY A 113 -8.58 -13.50 -6.99
C GLY A 113 -8.62 -13.78 -5.48
N GLN A 114 -9.07 -14.98 -5.11
CA GLN A 114 -9.19 -15.40 -3.72
C GLN A 114 -7.84 -15.78 -3.12
N GLN A 115 -7.56 -15.29 -1.92
CA GLN A 115 -6.44 -15.77 -1.13
C GLN A 115 -6.87 -17.03 -0.36
N ARG A 116 -6.31 -18.18 -0.71
CA ARG A 116 -6.55 -19.45 -0.03
C ARG A 116 -5.36 -19.84 0.83
N LEU A 117 -5.63 -20.55 1.93
CA LEU A 117 -4.61 -21.09 2.84
C LEU A 117 -4.92 -22.55 3.21
N ASP A 118 -5.59 -23.26 2.30
CA ASP A 118 -6.08 -24.63 2.53
C ASP A 118 -4.95 -25.65 2.61
N SER A 119 -3.84 -25.37 1.93
CA SER A 119 -2.68 -26.22 1.91
C SER A 119 -1.43 -25.53 2.46
N ARG A 120 -0.39 -26.34 2.79
CA ARG A 120 0.95 -25.80 3.13
C ARG A 120 1.56 -25.00 1.98
N VAL A 121 1.26 -25.40 0.75
CA VAL A 121 1.72 -24.69 -0.47
C VAL A 121 1.08 -23.32 -0.56
N ASP A 122 -0.23 -23.19 -0.29
CA ASP A 122 -0.92 -21.89 -0.29
C ASP A 122 -0.34 -20.93 0.75
N LYS A 123 -0.04 -21.45 1.95
CA LYS A 123 0.62 -20.67 3.00
C LYS A 123 2.00 -20.17 2.54
N LEU A 124 2.79 -21.01 1.91
CA LEU A 124 4.11 -20.66 1.37
C LEU A 124 3.98 -19.59 0.27
N LEU A 125 3.06 -19.77 -0.67
CA LEU A 125 2.81 -18.81 -1.75
C LEU A 125 2.35 -17.46 -1.21
N ASN A 126 1.52 -17.46 -0.16
CA ASN A 126 1.11 -16.22 0.51
C ASN A 126 2.32 -15.48 1.10
N PHE A 127 3.20 -16.18 1.84
CA PHE A 127 4.43 -15.61 2.35
C PHE A 127 5.33 -15.06 1.24
N MET A 128 5.53 -15.80 0.15
CA MET A 128 6.37 -15.37 -0.97
C MET A 128 5.83 -14.10 -1.65
N ARG A 129 4.52 -13.94 -1.80
CA ARG A 129 3.90 -12.73 -2.38
C ARG A 129 4.24 -11.48 -1.55
N TYR A 130 4.07 -11.56 -0.23
CA TYR A 130 4.34 -10.41 0.64
C TYR A 130 5.85 -10.15 0.79
N TRP A 131 6.66 -11.18 0.79
CA TRP A 131 8.12 -11.05 0.78
C TRP A 131 8.63 -10.35 -0.49
N GLN A 132 8.10 -10.69 -1.66
CA GLN A 132 8.43 -9.98 -2.90
C GLN A 132 7.97 -8.51 -2.85
N ALA A 133 6.77 -8.24 -2.37
CA ALA A 133 6.24 -6.88 -2.25
C ALA A 133 7.06 -6.03 -1.25
N GLY A 134 7.52 -6.61 -0.15
CA GLY A 134 8.44 -6.00 0.81
C GLY A 134 9.81 -5.70 0.18
N GLY A 135 10.38 -6.67 -0.52
CA GLY A 135 11.69 -6.56 -1.17
C GLY A 135 11.76 -5.47 -2.25
N GLU A 136 10.70 -5.21 -2.99
CA GLU A 136 10.64 -4.08 -3.94
C GLU A 136 10.72 -2.72 -3.24
N SER A 137 10.04 -2.56 -2.11
CA SER A 137 10.10 -1.34 -1.29
C SER A 137 11.51 -1.11 -0.74
N GLU A 138 12.17 -2.15 -0.26
CA GLU A 138 13.53 -2.10 0.26
C GLU A 138 14.55 -1.77 -0.82
N LYS A 139 14.50 -2.45 -1.98
CA LYS A 139 15.34 -2.16 -3.15
C LYS A 139 15.17 -0.72 -3.62
N THR A 140 13.95 -0.20 -3.63
CA THR A 140 13.69 1.21 -3.99
C THR A 140 14.30 2.15 -2.95
N SER A 141 14.17 1.86 -1.66
CA SER A 141 14.79 2.63 -0.58
C SER A 141 16.32 2.64 -0.69
N MET A 142 16.94 1.48 -0.95
CA MET A 142 18.39 1.37 -1.15
C MET A 142 18.86 2.18 -2.37
N ARG A 143 18.15 2.10 -3.50
CA ARG A 143 18.48 2.90 -4.70
C ARG A 143 18.39 4.40 -4.44
N VAL A 144 17.35 4.84 -3.71
CA VAL A 144 17.19 6.26 -3.35
C VAL A 144 18.30 6.71 -2.40
N LYS A 145 18.64 5.90 -1.39
CA LYS A 145 19.76 6.20 -0.47
C LYS A 145 21.09 6.30 -1.22
N ALA A 146 21.39 5.33 -2.08
CA ALA A 146 22.60 5.33 -2.90
C ALA A 146 22.68 6.56 -3.81
N ALA A 147 21.58 6.92 -4.49
CA ALA A 147 21.51 8.13 -5.31
C ALA A 147 21.73 9.40 -4.48
N HIS A 148 21.17 9.48 -3.28
CA HIS A 148 21.40 10.61 -2.37
C HIS A 148 22.83 10.70 -1.88
N THR A 149 23.48 9.57 -1.56
CA THR A 149 24.88 9.53 -1.18
C THR A 149 25.77 10.03 -2.33
N GLN A 150 25.50 9.57 -3.56
CA GLN A 150 26.23 10.02 -4.73
C GLN A 150 26.05 11.52 -4.97
N MET A 151 24.82 12.04 -4.93
CA MET A 151 24.56 13.47 -5.06
C MET A 151 25.31 14.30 -4.01
N THR A 152 25.41 13.80 -2.79
CA THR A 152 26.18 14.47 -1.72
C THR A 152 27.68 14.47 -2.03
N ALA A 153 28.23 13.35 -2.51
CA ALA A 153 29.63 13.24 -2.92
C ALA A 153 29.96 14.18 -4.10
N ASP A 154 29.02 14.33 -5.03
CA ASP A 154 29.13 15.22 -6.19
C ASP A 154 28.86 16.71 -5.85
N GLY A 155 28.59 17.05 -4.57
CA GLY A 155 28.27 18.41 -4.15
C GLY A 155 26.90 18.94 -4.62
N VAL A 156 26.06 18.07 -5.19
CA VAL A 156 24.75 18.46 -5.74
C VAL A 156 23.71 18.58 -4.63
N TRP A 157 22.98 19.69 -4.62
CA TRP A 157 21.88 19.90 -3.67
C TRP A 157 20.71 18.93 -3.90
N ARG A 158 20.35 18.21 -2.86
CA ARG A 158 19.30 17.16 -2.91
C ARG A 158 17.86 17.69 -2.85
N GLY A 159 17.69 19.01 -2.67
CA GLY A 159 16.39 19.63 -2.44
C GLY A 159 16.07 19.83 -0.97
N GLY A 160 14.93 20.46 -0.68
CA GLY A 160 14.52 20.89 0.65
C GLY A 160 14.91 22.35 0.93
N ALA A 161 14.74 22.77 2.20
CA ALA A 161 15.19 24.10 2.63
C ALA A 161 16.72 24.19 2.58
N ARG A 162 17.24 25.28 1.99
CA ARG A 162 18.69 25.50 1.98
C ARG A 162 19.20 25.73 3.41
N PRO A 163 20.39 25.23 3.78
CA PRO A 163 21.01 25.54 5.05
C PRO A 163 21.30 27.04 5.18
N PHE A 164 21.30 27.54 6.40
CA PHE A 164 21.68 28.92 6.67
C PHE A 164 23.12 29.18 6.22
N GLY A 165 23.38 30.34 5.58
CA GLY A 165 24.72 30.70 5.08
C GLY A 165 25.04 30.17 3.68
N TYR A 166 24.18 29.32 3.08
CA TYR A 166 24.44 28.80 1.72
C TYR A 166 23.50 29.42 0.67
N LYS A 167 24.00 29.51 -0.55
CA LYS A 167 23.24 29.88 -1.74
C LYS A 167 23.08 28.66 -2.66
N LEU A 168 22.01 28.64 -3.43
CA LEU A 168 21.81 27.64 -4.48
C LEU A 168 22.27 28.23 -5.81
N THR A 169 23.28 27.62 -6.41
CA THR A 169 23.80 28.02 -7.71
C THR A 169 23.45 26.95 -8.73
N HIS A 170 22.86 27.37 -9.86
CA HIS A 170 22.56 26.45 -10.95
C HIS A 170 23.88 25.95 -11.58
N ASN A 171 24.08 24.63 -11.60
CA ASN A 171 25.35 24.03 -12.05
C ASN A 171 25.36 23.67 -13.55
N GLY A 172 24.39 24.15 -14.33
CA GLY A 172 24.24 23.84 -15.75
C GLY A 172 23.75 22.44 -16.08
N ARG A 173 23.62 21.58 -15.08
CA ARG A 173 23.15 20.19 -15.26
C ARG A 173 21.64 20.11 -15.13
N VAL A 174 21.08 19.14 -15.82
CA VAL A 174 19.64 18.86 -15.81
C VAL A 174 19.41 17.44 -15.30
N GLY A 175 18.60 17.31 -14.28
CA GLY A 175 18.22 16.03 -13.70
C GLY A 175 17.05 15.36 -14.43
N LYS A 176 16.55 14.26 -13.88
CA LYS A 176 15.38 13.57 -14.39
C LYS A 176 14.18 14.52 -14.49
N LYS A 177 13.37 14.37 -15.55
CA LYS A 177 12.21 15.22 -15.86
C LYS A 177 12.57 16.67 -16.20
N ASN A 178 13.75 16.89 -16.76
CA ASN A 178 14.22 18.20 -17.22
C ASN A 178 14.25 19.28 -16.12
N ARG A 179 14.51 18.89 -14.87
CA ARG A 179 14.60 19.82 -13.74
C ARG A 179 16.04 20.30 -13.57
N PRO A 180 16.28 21.60 -13.37
CA PRO A 180 17.63 22.12 -13.14
C PRO A 180 18.19 21.55 -11.83
N LEU A 181 19.49 21.24 -11.82
CA LEU A 181 20.24 20.85 -10.63
C LEU A 181 20.98 22.05 -10.08
N TYR A 182 21.12 22.08 -8.76
CA TYR A 182 21.78 23.18 -8.04
C TYR A 182 22.85 22.63 -7.12
N ASP A 183 23.95 23.36 -7.01
CA ASP A 183 24.99 23.14 -6.02
C ASP A 183 24.83 24.10 -4.85
N LEU A 184 25.33 23.71 -3.67
CA LEU A 184 25.46 24.64 -2.54
C LEU A 184 26.76 25.41 -2.65
N SER A 185 26.66 26.72 -2.59
CA SER A 185 27.82 27.65 -2.45
C SER A 185 27.64 28.49 -1.19
N ILE A 186 28.74 28.88 -0.60
CA ILE A 186 28.80 29.84 0.52
C ILE A 186 28.57 31.26 0.00
#